data_002c00c0ea6fed5d5026aa3b0046e778
#
_entry.id   002c00c0ea6fed5d5026aa3b0046e778
#
_cell.length_a   1.000
_cell.length_b   1.000
_cell.length_c   1.000
_cell.angle_alpha   90.00
_cell.angle_beta   90.00
_cell.angle_gamma   90.00
#
_symmetry.space_group_name_H-M   'P 1'
#
loop_
_entity.id
_entity.type
_entity.pdbx_description
1 polymer ?
#
loop_
_entity_poly.entity_id
_entity_poly.type
_entity_poly.pdbx_seq_one_letter_code
_entity_poly.pdbx_strand_id
1 'polypeptide(L)'
;MPVPVRAIDRLRKAANLAPTKKVVKLSDGTKFEMYISPLTMAERERAQRQAKSDDAGAIALQLLISKALDENGKKLFAPGEADVLKNEVKDRDLQSLMLAILSDDEDAEEMDPNS
;
A
#
# COMPACT_ATOMS: atom_id res chain seq x y z
N MET A 1 24.12 24.05 -24.55
CA MET A 1 23.18 24.63 -23.62
C MET A 1 22.24 23.56 -23.08
N PRO A 2 22.16 23.41 -21.79
CA PRO A 2 21.29 22.36 -21.24
C PRO A 2 19.82 22.72 -21.49
N VAL A 3 19.05 21.69 -21.79
CA VAL A 3 17.61 21.81 -21.93
C VAL A 3 17.01 21.98 -20.57
N PRO A 4 16.11 22.96 -20.34
CA PRO A 4 15.47 23.11 -19.05
C PRO A 4 14.71 21.86 -18.70
N VAL A 5 14.84 21.43 -17.43
CA VAL A 5 14.11 20.27 -16.96
C VAL A 5 12.67 20.69 -16.72
N ARG A 6 11.75 20.02 -17.39
CA ARG A 6 10.33 20.31 -17.19
C ARG A 6 9.88 19.77 -15.84
N ALA A 7 8.84 20.42 -15.31
CA ALA A 7 8.30 20.01 -14.03
C ALA A 7 7.88 18.55 -14.04
N ILE A 8 7.23 18.11 -15.13
CA ILE A 8 6.79 16.71 -15.22
C ILE A 8 7.98 15.75 -15.18
N ASP A 9 9.09 16.12 -15.79
CA ASP A 9 10.27 15.27 -15.79
C ASP A 9 10.88 15.18 -14.40
N ARG A 10 10.86 16.28 -13.68
CA ARG A 10 11.35 16.28 -12.30
C ARG A 10 10.49 15.39 -11.41
N LEU A 11 9.17 15.44 -11.60
CA LEU A 11 8.27 14.62 -10.81
C LEU A 11 8.43 13.15 -11.13
N ARG A 12 8.60 12.80 -12.41
CA ARG A 12 8.85 11.42 -12.79
C ARG A 12 10.13 10.89 -12.17
N LYS A 13 11.16 11.72 -12.18
CA LYS A 13 12.44 11.31 -11.62
C LYS A 13 12.37 11.14 -10.12
N ALA A 14 11.58 11.99 -9.44
CA ALA A 14 11.38 11.88 -8.00
C ALA A 14 10.51 10.68 -7.64
N ALA A 15 9.66 10.25 -8.56
CA ALA A 15 8.74 9.15 -8.31
C ALA A 15 9.46 7.82 -8.45
N ASN A 16 9.96 7.30 -7.34
CA ASN A 16 10.54 5.96 -7.34
C ASN A 16 9.41 4.98 -7.07
N LEU A 17 8.89 4.38 -8.13
CA LEU A 17 7.73 3.50 -8.04
C LEU A 17 8.11 2.03 -7.85
N ALA A 18 9.38 1.75 -7.59
CA ALA A 18 9.80 0.38 -7.33
C ALA A 18 9.18 -0.11 -6.02
N PRO A 19 8.76 -1.38 -5.97
CA PRO A 19 8.21 -1.92 -4.73
C PRO A 19 9.23 -1.92 -3.61
N THR A 20 8.78 -1.60 -2.41
CA THR A 20 9.61 -1.67 -1.22
C THR A 20 9.00 -2.65 -0.24
N LYS A 21 9.86 -3.26 0.57
CA LYS A 21 9.42 -4.21 1.56
C LYS A 21 8.79 -3.50 2.75
N LYS A 22 7.62 -3.95 3.13
CA LYS A 22 6.93 -3.49 4.34
C LYS A 22 6.77 -4.68 5.27
N VAL A 23 7.06 -4.48 6.53
CA VAL A 23 6.91 -5.50 7.54
C VAL A 23 5.89 -5.03 8.55
N VAL A 24 4.84 -5.83 8.72
CA VAL A 24 3.74 -5.51 9.64
C VAL A 24 3.74 -6.54 10.74
N LYS A 25 3.77 -6.10 11.99
CA LYS A 25 3.68 -7.00 13.12
C LYS A 25 2.22 -7.30 13.38
N LEU A 26 1.87 -8.57 13.37
CA LEU A 26 0.51 -9.00 13.61
C LEU A 26 0.24 -9.17 15.10
N SER A 27 -1.03 -9.25 15.46
CA SER A 27 -1.44 -9.33 16.84
C SER A 27 -0.97 -10.60 17.54
N ASP A 28 -0.67 -11.65 16.77
CA ASP A 28 -0.16 -12.91 17.35
C ASP A 28 1.36 -12.89 17.55
N GLY A 29 2.01 -11.77 17.27
CA GLY A 29 3.45 -11.62 17.44
C GLY A 29 4.27 -11.97 16.22
N THR A 30 3.66 -12.54 15.18
CA THR A 30 4.37 -12.84 13.95
C THR A 30 4.48 -11.60 13.08
N LYS A 31 5.37 -11.66 12.10
CA LYS A 31 5.57 -10.56 11.16
C LYS A 31 5.04 -10.96 9.79
N PHE A 32 4.33 -10.05 9.17
CA PHE A 32 3.78 -10.23 7.83
C PHE A 32 4.57 -9.32 6.88
N GLU A 33 5.19 -9.92 5.87
CA GLU A 33 5.99 -9.17 4.91
C GLU A 33 5.26 -9.03 3.60
N MET A 34 5.33 -7.83 3.03
CA MET A 34 4.75 -7.60 1.71
C MET A 34 5.57 -6.54 1.00
N TYR A 35 5.50 -6.55 -0.32
CA TYR A 35 6.17 -5.57 -1.14
C TYR A 35 5.14 -4.69 -1.80
N ILE A 36 5.31 -3.39 -1.70
CA ILE A 36 4.32 -2.41 -2.14
C ILE A 36 5.03 -1.29 -2.88
N SER A 37 4.54 -0.99 -4.08
CA SER A 37 5.00 0.19 -4.79
C SER A 37 4.25 1.41 -4.26
N PRO A 38 4.86 2.61 -4.36
CA PRO A 38 4.18 3.82 -3.91
C PRO A 38 2.86 4.04 -4.64
N LEU A 39 1.91 4.62 -3.93
CA LEU A 39 0.56 4.83 -4.44
C LEU A 39 0.53 5.95 -5.46
N THR A 40 -0.13 5.71 -6.59
CA THR A 40 -0.40 6.75 -7.57
C THR A 40 -1.87 7.17 -7.47
N MET A 41 -2.18 8.35 -8.01
CA MET A 41 -3.55 8.83 -8.04
C MET A 41 -4.44 7.88 -8.83
N ALA A 42 -3.94 7.38 -9.95
CA ALA A 42 -4.72 6.47 -10.79
C ALA A 42 -5.10 5.19 -10.05
N GLU A 43 -4.17 4.67 -9.24
CA GLU A 43 -4.45 3.49 -8.45
C GLU A 43 -5.51 3.75 -7.40
N ARG A 44 -5.45 4.91 -6.76
CA ARG A 44 -6.44 5.28 -5.77
C ARG A 44 -7.83 5.45 -6.40
N GLU A 45 -7.89 6.09 -7.56
CA GLU A 45 -9.16 6.27 -8.26
C GLU A 45 -9.76 4.93 -8.68
N ARG A 46 -8.91 4.02 -9.14
CA ARG A 46 -9.36 2.69 -9.53
C ARG A 46 -9.91 1.94 -8.32
N ALA A 47 -9.21 2.04 -7.19
CA ALA A 47 -9.65 1.38 -5.98
C ALA A 47 -10.99 1.96 -5.50
N GLN A 48 -11.17 3.27 -5.64
CA GLN A 48 -12.43 3.91 -5.27
C GLN A 48 -13.58 3.38 -6.12
N ARG A 49 -13.34 3.23 -7.42
CA ARG A 49 -14.37 2.67 -8.29
C ARG A 49 -14.69 1.22 -7.96
N GLN A 50 -13.65 0.43 -7.64
CA GLN A 50 -13.85 -0.97 -7.29
C GLN A 50 -14.57 -1.12 -5.96
N ALA A 51 -14.29 -0.23 -5.03
CA ALA A 51 -14.96 -0.24 -3.73
C ALA A 51 -16.40 0.21 -3.83
N LYS A 52 -16.75 0.93 -4.88
CA LYS A 52 -18.08 1.50 -5.08
C LYS A 52 -18.51 2.34 -3.89
N SER A 53 -17.55 3.03 -3.30
CA SER A 53 -17.74 3.76 -2.06
C SER A 53 -16.67 4.82 -1.92
N ASP A 54 -16.99 5.90 -1.23
CA ASP A 54 -16.01 6.93 -0.88
C ASP A 54 -15.41 6.65 0.49
N ASP A 55 -15.81 5.55 1.13
CA ASP A 55 -15.30 5.20 2.44
C ASP A 55 -13.81 4.86 2.37
N ALA A 56 -13.02 5.54 3.20
CA ALA A 56 -11.58 5.37 3.17
C ALA A 56 -11.16 3.93 3.47
N GLY A 57 -11.88 3.26 4.37
CA GLY A 57 -11.57 1.87 4.70
C GLY A 57 -11.80 0.93 3.53
N ALA A 58 -12.92 1.14 2.80
CA ALA A 58 -13.22 0.31 1.65
C ALA A 58 -12.18 0.49 0.55
N ILE A 59 -11.77 1.74 0.33
CA ILE A 59 -10.77 2.05 -0.68
C ILE A 59 -9.42 1.43 -0.29
N ALA A 60 -9.05 1.56 0.98
CA ALA A 60 -7.78 1.00 1.47
C ALA A 60 -7.75 -0.52 1.33
N LEU A 61 -8.88 -1.18 1.56
CA LEU A 61 -8.96 -2.62 1.39
C LEU A 61 -8.74 -3.02 -0.06
N GLN A 62 -9.33 -2.30 -1.00
CA GLN A 62 -9.10 -2.57 -2.41
C GLN A 62 -7.65 -2.34 -2.80
N LEU A 63 -7.02 -1.30 -2.24
CA LEU A 63 -5.61 -1.05 -2.48
C LEU A 63 -4.74 -2.17 -1.94
N LEU A 64 -5.06 -2.67 -0.76
CA LEU A 64 -4.32 -3.79 -0.18
C LEU A 64 -4.37 -5.00 -1.11
N ILE A 65 -5.56 -5.33 -1.58
CA ILE A 65 -5.73 -6.50 -2.46
C ILE A 65 -4.98 -6.33 -3.77
N SER A 66 -5.03 -5.14 -4.35
CA SER A 66 -4.45 -4.91 -5.67
C SER A 66 -2.95 -4.68 -5.65
N LYS A 67 -2.39 -4.19 -4.53
CA LYS A 67 -1.00 -3.75 -4.51
C LYS A 67 -0.06 -4.64 -3.71
N ALA A 68 -0.54 -5.41 -2.76
CA ALA A 68 0.35 -6.23 -1.93
C ALA A 68 0.95 -7.38 -2.74
N LEU A 69 2.27 -7.43 -2.77
CA LEU A 69 3.00 -8.42 -3.56
C LEU A 69 3.94 -9.22 -2.67
N ASP A 70 4.28 -10.43 -3.10
CA ASP A 70 5.30 -11.20 -2.43
C ASP A 70 6.69 -10.81 -2.97
N GLU A 71 7.73 -11.45 -2.49
CA GLU A 71 9.09 -11.12 -2.90
C GLU A 71 9.36 -11.40 -4.37
N ASN A 72 8.52 -12.19 -5.00
CA ASN A 72 8.65 -12.51 -6.43
C ASN A 72 7.77 -11.63 -7.31
N GLY A 73 7.08 -10.66 -6.71
CA GLY A 73 6.21 -9.76 -7.46
C GLY A 73 4.84 -10.31 -7.74
N LYS A 74 4.49 -11.43 -7.12
CA LYS A 74 3.15 -12.02 -7.30
C LYS A 74 2.20 -11.47 -6.25
N LYS A 75 0.94 -11.34 -6.62
CA LYS A 75 -0.06 -10.80 -5.70
C LYS A 75 -0.27 -11.74 -4.53
N LEU A 76 -0.30 -11.15 -3.33
CA LEU A 76 -0.54 -11.90 -2.10
C LEU A 76 -2.01 -12.24 -1.92
N PHE A 77 -2.90 -11.41 -2.45
CA PHE A 77 -4.34 -11.59 -2.27
C PHE A 77 -5.05 -11.67 -3.61
N ALA A 78 -6.05 -12.53 -3.68
CA ALA A 78 -6.90 -12.63 -4.86
C ALA A 78 -8.03 -11.62 -4.76
N PRO A 79 -8.57 -11.15 -5.92
CA PRO A 79 -9.65 -10.14 -5.88
C PRO A 79 -10.88 -10.59 -5.09
N GLY A 80 -11.15 -11.88 -5.04
CA GLY A 80 -12.31 -12.38 -4.32
C GLY A 80 -12.13 -12.52 -2.82
N GLU A 81 -10.97 -12.15 -2.30
CA GLU A 81 -10.67 -12.37 -0.88
C GLU A 81 -11.04 -11.19 0.02
N ALA A 82 -11.69 -10.17 -0.53
CA ALA A 82 -12.09 -9.02 0.26
C ALA A 82 -12.96 -9.42 1.45
N ASP A 83 -13.92 -10.31 1.22
CA ASP A 83 -14.83 -10.74 2.28
C ASP A 83 -14.11 -11.57 3.33
N VAL A 84 -13.16 -12.40 2.92
CA VAL A 84 -12.34 -13.17 3.86
C VAL A 84 -11.55 -12.23 4.77
N LEU A 85 -10.95 -11.21 4.16
CA LEU A 85 -10.19 -10.23 4.95
C LEU A 85 -11.08 -9.49 5.94
N LYS A 86 -12.30 -9.14 5.52
CA LYS A 86 -13.22 -8.42 6.39
C LYS A 86 -13.74 -9.29 7.54
N ASN A 87 -13.98 -10.56 7.29
CA ASN A 87 -14.70 -11.40 8.23
C ASN A 87 -13.83 -12.37 9.02
N GLU A 88 -12.64 -12.68 8.50
CA GLU A 88 -11.82 -13.73 9.11
C GLU A 88 -10.45 -13.25 9.57
N VAL A 89 -10.16 -11.96 9.44
CA VAL A 89 -8.92 -11.37 9.90
C VAL A 89 -9.26 -10.36 10.98
N LYS A 90 -8.45 -10.33 12.05
CA LYS A 90 -8.70 -9.36 13.12
C LYS A 90 -8.64 -7.94 12.57
N ASP A 91 -9.57 -7.12 13.01
CA ASP A 91 -9.64 -5.74 12.57
C ASP A 91 -8.32 -5.01 12.79
N ARG A 92 -7.69 -5.21 13.95
CA ARG A 92 -6.40 -4.59 14.25
C ARG A 92 -5.36 -4.93 13.19
N ASP A 93 -5.29 -6.20 12.82
CA ASP A 93 -4.30 -6.65 11.84
C ASP A 93 -4.61 -6.09 10.46
N LEU A 94 -5.87 -6.11 10.08
CA LEU A 94 -6.28 -5.56 8.79
C LEU A 94 -6.00 -4.07 8.72
N GLN A 95 -6.27 -3.32 9.80
CA GLN A 95 -5.97 -1.90 9.85
C GLN A 95 -4.47 -1.65 9.68
N SER A 96 -3.64 -2.48 10.32
CA SER A 96 -2.19 -2.34 10.19
C SER A 96 -1.72 -2.57 8.76
N LEU A 97 -2.29 -3.57 8.08
CA LEU A 97 -1.96 -3.83 6.68
C LEU A 97 -2.40 -2.67 5.78
N MET A 98 -3.59 -2.13 6.03
CA MET A 98 -4.10 -1.03 5.23
C MET A 98 -3.29 0.24 5.42
N LEU A 99 -2.84 0.50 6.65
CA LEU A 99 -1.98 1.65 6.90
C LEU A 99 -0.65 1.51 6.17
N ALA A 100 -0.10 0.30 6.11
CA ALA A 100 1.13 0.06 5.39
C ALA A 100 0.97 0.34 3.90
N ILE A 101 -0.19 0.01 3.34
CA ILE A 101 -0.48 0.27 1.93
C ILE A 101 -0.54 1.78 1.65
N LEU A 102 -1.15 2.53 2.55
CA LEU A 102 -1.34 3.96 2.35
C LEU A 102 -0.08 4.77 2.63
N SER A 103 0.86 4.20 3.37
CA SER A 103 2.12 4.88 3.68
C SER A 103 3.12 4.60 2.58
N ASP A 104 3.57 5.62 1.89
CA ASP A 104 4.63 5.49 0.91
C ASP A 104 5.97 5.95 1.49
N ASP A 105 6.00 6.22 2.79
CA ASP A 105 7.20 6.60 3.50
C ASP A 105 7.83 5.32 4.05
N GLU A 106 8.92 4.92 3.45
CA GLU A 106 9.61 3.70 3.87
C GLU A 106 10.30 3.85 5.21
N ASP A 107 10.41 5.07 5.70
CA ASP A 107 11.00 5.34 7.00
C ASP A 107 9.95 5.47 8.09
N ALA A 108 8.71 5.08 7.81
CA ALA A 108 7.62 5.26 8.75
C ALA A 108 7.92 4.63 10.10
N GLU A 109 8.53 3.45 10.11
CA GLU A 109 8.85 2.79 11.37
C GLU A 109 10.01 3.47 12.09
N GLU A 110 10.83 4.21 11.36
CA GLU A 110 11.92 4.96 11.96
C GLU A 110 11.45 6.29 12.53
N MET A 111 10.26 6.66 12.17
CA MET A 111 9.65 7.87 12.69
C MET A 111 8.93 7.58 13.98
N ASP A 112 9.48 6.68 14.75
CA ASP A 112 8.99 6.35 16.06
C ASP A 112 8.79 7.63 16.84
N PRO A 113 7.61 7.86 17.39
CA PRO A 113 7.34 9.09 18.13
C PRO A 113 8.24 9.28 19.34
N ASN A 114 8.91 8.24 19.74
CA ASN A 114 9.84 8.32 20.87
C ASN A 114 11.26 8.60 20.44
N SER A 115 11.49 8.66 19.16
CA SER A 115 12.82 8.93 18.66
C SER A 115 13.01 10.40 18.44
#